data_b074d1ff02e6b1c443e00c4bb8d4b758
#
_entry.id   b074d1ff02e6b1c443e00c4bb8d4b758
#
_cell.length_a   1.000
_cell.length_b   1.000
_cell.length_c   1.000
_cell.angle_alpha   90.00
_cell.angle_beta   90.00
_cell.angle_gamma   90.00
#
_symmetry.space_group_name_H-M   'P 1'
#
loop_
_entity.id
_entity.type
_entity.pdbx_description
1 polymer ?
#
loop_
_entity_poly.entity_id
_entity_poly.type
_entity_poly.pdbx_seq_one_letter_code
_entity_poly.pdbx_strand_id
1 'polypeptide(L)'
;LGQIWSEINPETKVTADLEFYIKPAYLEQVQKREVKSIEEVKFFEPCTGSGHILAYAFDVFYKIYEEQGYNPTEIPELIITKNLFGVDIDQRASQLASFVLLMKGRQRNRRFLRTVETKNIQPNISFYQDFEFDNKFKNATALGSLIRVDTLELKNLVVEKNSLFAERQEEVKKLYQLLGQRYDVVVTNPPYISSSRMEGSLKQYVEATYPETKSDLYATFILRCLELCNENGLTGYMTPFNWMFLSTLEELRKIIIKKHLINNLIQLHNSGFDGATVFICTFTLRNKNINDAKGSYIRLSDFNGPQNQAPKTLEAIKNKNCGWFYTSNQGSFEKISGNPIGYWATEKIIKMFSENKSLENFASLAKGMDSGKNDLFIRLWYECESHNSNYKLDNSSSTFNNDKWIPYRKGGEFRKWFGNNDYVINWKNNGELVKSFSNSNIRNERFYFQQCLSWTLLSSSFFGVRYYEKGGVFDANGSSLFYENEEGLLQILGLLSSKISIKALQIINPTLAFQKGNLDKITINKTTNSINKGCK
;
A
#
# COMPACT_ATOMS: atom_id res chain seq x y z
N LEU A 1 -17.08 8.81 -9.78
CA LEU A 1 -17.95 9.44 -10.78
C LEU A 1 -19.16 10.12 -10.12
N GLY A 2 -19.99 9.38 -9.36
CA GLY A 2 -21.17 9.95 -8.68
C GLY A 2 -20.87 11.18 -7.82
N GLN A 3 -19.71 11.18 -7.13
CA GLN A 3 -19.29 12.36 -6.36
C GLN A 3 -18.95 13.56 -7.27
N ILE A 4 -18.20 13.36 -8.35
CA ILE A 4 -17.90 14.42 -9.31
C ILE A 4 -19.21 15.03 -9.84
N TRP A 5 -20.16 14.16 -10.20
CA TRP A 5 -21.45 14.62 -10.71
C TRP A 5 -22.26 15.38 -9.64
N SER A 6 -22.27 14.92 -8.38
CA SER A 6 -22.97 15.64 -7.30
C SER A 6 -22.34 17.00 -6.96
N GLU A 7 -21.05 17.20 -7.24
CA GLU A 7 -20.36 18.49 -7.09
C GLU A 7 -20.65 19.43 -8.27
N ILE A 8 -20.91 18.91 -9.47
CA ILE A 8 -21.31 19.66 -10.66
C ILE A 8 -22.81 19.99 -10.58
N ASN A 9 -23.64 19.01 -10.22
CA ASN A 9 -25.08 19.11 -10.10
C ASN A 9 -25.54 18.73 -8.67
N PRO A 10 -25.60 19.68 -7.72
CA PRO A 10 -25.98 19.40 -6.33
C PRO A 10 -27.37 18.82 -6.13
N GLU A 11 -28.29 19.05 -7.08
CA GLU A 11 -29.68 18.57 -7.04
C GLU A 11 -29.82 17.11 -7.54
N THR A 12 -28.72 16.47 -7.95
CA THR A 12 -28.76 15.11 -8.48
C THR A 12 -29.26 14.09 -7.46
N LYS A 13 -30.13 13.19 -7.92
CA LYS A 13 -30.62 12.03 -7.17
C LYS A 13 -29.82 10.76 -7.46
N VAL A 14 -28.97 10.75 -8.48
CA VAL A 14 -28.20 9.57 -8.90
C VAL A 14 -27.40 8.97 -7.76
N THR A 15 -26.83 9.79 -6.86
CA THR A 15 -26.03 9.30 -5.74
C THR A 15 -26.83 8.45 -4.74
N ALA A 16 -28.14 8.63 -4.64
CA ALA A 16 -29.01 7.80 -3.80
C ALA A 16 -29.17 6.37 -4.35
N ASP A 17 -29.03 6.21 -5.67
CA ASP A 17 -29.10 4.93 -6.36
C ASP A 17 -27.76 4.19 -6.44
N LEU A 18 -26.68 4.80 -5.94
CA LEU A 18 -25.35 4.19 -5.88
C LEU A 18 -25.14 3.54 -4.53
N GLU A 19 -25.32 2.23 -4.46
CA GLU A 19 -25.34 1.43 -3.23
C GLU A 19 -24.12 1.65 -2.33
N PHE A 20 -22.92 1.76 -2.92
CA PHE A 20 -21.65 1.95 -2.21
C PHE A 20 -21.18 3.42 -2.19
N TYR A 21 -22.07 4.37 -2.37
CA TYR A 21 -21.71 5.78 -2.33
C TYR A 21 -21.42 6.25 -0.90
N ILE A 22 -20.19 6.63 -0.64
CA ILE A 22 -19.78 7.23 0.63
C ILE A 22 -19.82 8.75 0.48
N LYS A 23 -20.79 9.40 1.12
CA LYS A 23 -20.89 10.86 1.12
C LYS A 23 -19.64 11.46 1.79
N PRO A 24 -18.89 12.34 1.12
CA PRO A 24 -17.69 12.98 1.68
C PRO A 24 -18.01 13.72 2.98
N ALA A 25 -17.11 13.63 3.97
CA ALA A 25 -17.25 14.31 5.25
C ALA A 25 -16.97 15.83 5.17
N TYR A 26 -16.44 16.31 4.03
CA TYR A 26 -15.97 17.69 3.82
C TYR A 26 -16.74 18.44 2.73
N LEU A 27 -17.93 18.00 2.35
CA LEU A 27 -18.71 18.60 1.24
C LEU A 27 -18.92 20.11 1.38
N GLU A 28 -19.05 20.61 2.60
CA GLU A 28 -19.24 22.05 2.86
C GLU A 28 -17.99 22.88 2.57
N GLN A 29 -16.81 22.25 2.49
CA GLN A 29 -15.52 22.92 2.21
C GLN A 29 -15.14 22.88 0.73
N VAL A 30 -15.89 22.15 -0.10
CA VAL A 30 -15.62 22.06 -1.54
C VAL A 30 -16.23 23.27 -2.24
N GLN A 31 -15.40 24.04 -2.95
CA GLN A 31 -15.90 25.03 -3.89
C GLN A 31 -16.76 24.34 -4.94
N LYS A 32 -17.95 24.92 -5.23
CA LYS A 32 -18.80 24.44 -6.33
C LYS A 32 -17.94 24.34 -7.60
N ARG A 33 -18.02 23.20 -8.27
CA ARG A 33 -17.40 23.06 -9.59
C ARG A 33 -18.12 23.96 -10.58
N GLU A 34 -17.40 24.40 -11.60
CA GLU A 34 -18.04 24.99 -12.77
C GLU A 34 -19.09 24.01 -13.32
N VAL A 35 -20.24 24.56 -13.70
CA VAL A 35 -21.31 23.76 -14.33
C VAL A 35 -20.76 23.25 -15.67
N LYS A 36 -20.66 21.94 -15.75
CA LYS A 36 -20.11 21.23 -16.89
C LYS A 36 -21.17 20.29 -17.44
N SER A 37 -21.31 20.22 -18.75
CA SER A 37 -22.17 19.21 -19.36
C SER A 37 -21.66 17.81 -19.01
N ILE A 38 -22.56 16.85 -18.85
CA ILE A 38 -22.19 15.45 -18.64
C ILE A 38 -21.34 14.91 -19.81
N GLU A 39 -21.51 15.40 -21.02
CA GLU A 39 -20.71 15.03 -22.19
C GLU A 39 -19.23 15.41 -22.07
N GLU A 40 -18.90 16.39 -21.22
CA GLU A 40 -17.54 16.86 -21.00
C GLU A 40 -16.82 16.13 -19.85
N VAL A 41 -17.56 15.35 -19.04
CA VAL A 41 -16.98 14.57 -17.93
C VAL A 41 -16.25 13.35 -18.47
N LYS A 42 -14.94 13.28 -18.27
CA LYS A 42 -14.09 12.21 -18.79
C LYS A 42 -13.66 11.26 -17.70
N PHE A 43 -13.84 9.96 -17.96
CA PHE A 43 -13.42 8.85 -17.12
C PHE A 43 -12.35 8.03 -17.82
N PHE A 44 -11.24 7.73 -17.14
CA PHE A 44 -10.13 6.97 -17.70
C PHE A 44 -9.73 5.78 -16.83
N GLU A 45 -9.51 4.65 -17.47
CA GLU A 45 -8.94 3.44 -16.86
C GLU A 45 -7.59 3.10 -17.53
N PRO A 46 -6.44 3.35 -16.86
CA PRO A 46 -5.11 3.13 -17.44
C PRO A 46 -4.65 1.66 -17.48
N CYS A 47 -5.40 0.73 -16.89
CA CYS A 47 -5.16 -0.72 -16.93
C CYS A 47 -6.52 -1.42 -17.03
N THR A 48 -7.12 -1.40 -18.22
CA THR A 48 -8.53 -1.77 -18.40
C THR A 48 -8.83 -3.24 -18.13
N GLY A 49 -7.86 -4.13 -18.30
CA GLY A 49 -8.14 -5.55 -18.31
C GLY A 49 -9.32 -5.88 -19.21
N SER A 50 -10.27 -6.66 -18.73
CA SER A 50 -11.51 -7.01 -19.44
C SER A 50 -12.61 -5.95 -19.39
N GLY A 51 -12.36 -4.75 -18.82
CA GLY A 51 -13.28 -3.61 -18.83
C GLY A 51 -14.36 -3.62 -17.76
N HIS A 52 -14.21 -4.33 -16.66
CA HIS A 52 -15.20 -4.39 -15.58
C HIS A 52 -15.48 -3.03 -14.94
N ILE A 53 -14.46 -2.22 -14.72
CA ILE A 53 -14.58 -0.88 -14.15
C ILE A 53 -15.30 0.05 -15.14
N LEU A 54 -14.92 -0.02 -16.42
CA LEU A 54 -15.57 0.75 -17.49
C LEU A 54 -17.05 0.35 -17.66
N ALA A 55 -17.36 -0.94 -17.56
CA ALA A 55 -18.73 -1.42 -17.62
C ALA A 55 -19.60 -0.88 -16.48
N TYR A 56 -19.07 -0.79 -15.27
CA TYR A 56 -19.76 -0.17 -14.15
C TYR A 56 -19.87 1.35 -14.32
N ALA A 57 -18.81 2.00 -14.78
CA ALA A 57 -18.83 3.42 -15.10
C ALA A 57 -19.88 3.77 -16.16
N PHE A 58 -20.05 2.90 -17.18
CA PHE A 58 -21.12 3.02 -18.17
C PHE A 58 -22.51 3.07 -17.52
N ASP A 59 -22.81 2.17 -16.58
CA ASP A 59 -24.11 2.15 -15.91
C ASP A 59 -24.35 3.41 -15.05
N VAL A 60 -23.30 3.96 -14.44
CA VAL A 60 -23.40 5.22 -13.67
C VAL A 60 -23.64 6.40 -14.62
N PHE A 61 -22.88 6.51 -15.73
CA PHE A 61 -23.10 7.54 -16.74
C PHE A 61 -24.51 7.44 -17.33
N TYR A 62 -24.98 6.24 -17.61
CA TYR A 62 -26.32 6.03 -18.17
C TYR A 62 -27.40 6.62 -17.27
N LYS A 63 -27.35 6.37 -15.94
CA LYS A 63 -28.27 6.98 -14.96
C LYS A 63 -28.18 8.51 -14.94
N ILE A 64 -26.98 9.06 -15.07
CA ILE A 64 -26.79 10.52 -15.11
C ILE A 64 -27.42 11.14 -16.36
N TYR A 65 -27.22 10.53 -17.52
CA TYR A 65 -27.82 10.99 -18.78
C TYR A 65 -29.35 10.88 -18.76
N GLU A 66 -29.90 9.80 -18.20
CA GLU A 66 -31.35 9.64 -18.00
C GLU A 66 -31.90 10.75 -17.10
N GLU A 67 -31.24 11.05 -15.97
CA GLU A 67 -31.63 12.14 -15.07
C GLU A 67 -31.61 13.52 -15.77
N GLN A 68 -30.68 13.72 -16.71
CA GLN A 68 -30.55 14.96 -17.48
C GLN A 68 -31.52 15.02 -18.68
N GLY A 69 -32.38 14.02 -18.88
CA GLY A 69 -33.43 14.00 -19.89
C GLY A 69 -32.94 13.70 -21.33
N TYR A 70 -31.76 13.09 -21.48
CA TYR A 70 -31.28 12.67 -22.80
C TYR A 70 -32.10 11.50 -23.35
N ASN A 71 -32.19 11.46 -24.70
CA ASN A 71 -32.90 10.36 -25.38
C ASN A 71 -32.22 9.01 -25.09
N PRO A 72 -32.90 8.01 -24.52
CA PRO A 72 -32.32 6.71 -24.17
C PRO A 72 -31.63 5.99 -25.33
N THR A 73 -32.04 6.26 -26.58
CA THR A 73 -31.41 5.64 -27.75
C THR A 73 -30.04 6.23 -28.12
N GLU A 74 -29.75 7.46 -27.71
CA GLU A 74 -28.51 8.19 -27.99
C GLU A 74 -27.49 8.05 -26.86
N ILE A 75 -27.95 7.84 -25.62
CA ILE A 75 -27.08 7.77 -24.44
C ILE A 75 -25.89 6.79 -24.62
N PRO A 76 -26.08 5.55 -25.12
CA PRO A 76 -24.96 4.62 -25.27
C PRO A 76 -23.83 5.14 -26.20
N GLU A 77 -24.20 5.82 -27.27
CA GLU A 77 -23.24 6.44 -28.20
C GLU A 77 -22.44 7.53 -27.49
N LEU A 78 -23.12 8.42 -26.78
CA LEU A 78 -22.51 9.53 -26.04
C LEU A 78 -21.50 9.01 -24.98
N ILE A 79 -21.90 8.03 -24.19
CA ILE A 79 -21.04 7.46 -23.15
C ILE A 79 -19.76 6.87 -23.76
N ILE A 80 -19.90 6.07 -24.83
CA ILE A 80 -18.78 5.34 -25.43
C ILE A 80 -17.82 6.30 -26.16
N THR A 81 -18.36 7.36 -26.80
CA THR A 81 -17.55 8.26 -27.61
C THR A 81 -17.03 9.48 -26.85
N LYS A 82 -17.72 9.94 -25.80
CA LYS A 82 -17.40 11.18 -25.08
C LYS A 82 -16.77 10.96 -23.71
N ASN A 83 -17.26 9.95 -22.94
CA ASN A 83 -16.97 9.87 -21.53
C ASN A 83 -15.96 8.79 -21.14
N LEU A 84 -15.99 7.61 -21.77
CA LEU A 84 -15.17 6.47 -21.36
C LEU A 84 -13.92 6.34 -22.21
N PHE A 85 -12.78 6.26 -21.51
CA PHE A 85 -11.46 6.09 -22.12
C PHE A 85 -10.72 4.98 -21.39
N GLY A 86 -9.92 4.21 -22.12
CA GLY A 86 -9.16 3.13 -21.53
C GLY A 86 -7.98 2.64 -22.38
N VAL A 87 -7.04 1.97 -21.72
CA VAL A 87 -5.89 1.38 -22.39
C VAL A 87 -5.34 0.20 -21.59
N ASP A 88 -4.80 -0.78 -22.29
CA ASP A 88 -4.13 -1.93 -21.66
C ASP A 88 -2.86 -2.31 -22.43
N ILE A 89 -1.97 -3.08 -21.80
CA ILE A 89 -0.80 -3.67 -22.47
C ILE A 89 -1.19 -4.92 -23.27
N ASP A 90 -2.31 -5.56 -22.92
CA ASP A 90 -2.82 -6.75 -23.62
C ASP A 90 -3.89 -6.35 -24.64
N GLN A 91 -3.61 -6.60 -25.91
CA GLN A 91 -4.51 -6.35 -27.02
C GLN A 91 -5.86 -7.08 -26.85
N ARG A 92 -5.82 -8.33 -26.39
CA ARG A 92 -7.04 -9.15 -26.22
C ARG A 92 -7.92 -8.60 -25.10
N ALA A 93 -7.30 -8.14 -24.01
CA ALA A 93 -8.01 -7.49 -22.91
C ALA A 93 -8.69 -6.21 -23.40
N SER A 94 -8.00 -5.36 -24.17
CA SER A 94 -8.56 -4.13 -24.75
C SER A 94 -9.70 -4.40 -25.75
N GLN A 95 -9.59 -5.46 -26.55
CA GLN A 95 -10.66 -5.89 -27.45
C GLN A 95 -11.87 -6.37 -26.67
N LEU A 96 -11.68 -7.15 -25.59
CA LEU A 96 -12.75 -7.60 -24.72
C LEU A 96 -13.43 -6.43 -24.01
N ALA A 97 -12.67 -5.46 -23.49
CA ALA A 97 -13.21 -4.25 -22.89
C ALA A 97 -14.06 -3.45 -23.87
N SER A 98 -13.60 -3.29 -25.11
CA SER A 98 -14.35 -2.65 -26.21
C SER A 98 -15.65 -3.39 -26.50
N PHE A 99 -15.59 -4.73 -26.61
CA PHE A 99 -16.77 -5.57 -26.81
C PHE A 99 -17.77 -5.44 -25.66
N VAL A 100 -17.31 -5.45 -24.41
CA VAL A 100 -18.17 -5.29 -23.22
C VAL A 100 -18.92 -3.96 -23.28
N LEU A 101 -18.26 -2.84 -23.66
CA LEU A 101 -18.95 -1.55 -23.78
C LEU A 101 -20.00 -1.54 -24.90
N LEU A 102 -19.69 -2.15 -26.04
CA LEU A 102 -20.66 -2.28 -27.14
C LEU A 102 -21.86 -3.13 -26.71
N MET A 103 -21.64 -4.20 -25.95
CA MET A 103 -22.72 -5.04 -25.41
C MET A 103 -23.54 -4.31 -24.34
N LYS A 104 -22.95 -3.46 -23.52
CA LYS A 104 -23.66 -2.55 -22.60
C LYS A 104 -24.60 -1.62 -23.37
N GLY A 105 -24.11 -1.01 -24.46
CA GLY A 105 -24.94 -0.21 -25.37
C GLY A 105 -26.08 -1.01 -25.99
N ARG A 106 -25.81 -2.25 -26.43
CA ARG A 106 -26.82 -3.16 -27.00
C ARG A 106 -27.89 -3.56 -25.97
N GLN A 107 -27.55 -3.73 -24.69
CA GLN A 107 -28.50 -4.01 -23.63
C GLN A 107 -29.50 -2.85 -23.43
N ARG A 108 -29.05 -1.62 -23.59
CA ARG A 108 -29.87 -0.39 -23.44
C ARG A 108 -30.67 -0.07 -24.71
N ASN A 109 -30.09 -0.33 -25.90
CA ASN A 109 -30.74 -0.08 -27.19
C ASN A 109 -30.55 -1.26 -28.15
N ARG A 110 -31.65 -1.97 -28.45
CA ARG A 110 -31.64 -3.17 -29.32
C ARG A 110 -31.05 -2.91 -30.70
N ARG A 111 -31.15 -1.69 -31.23
CA ARG A 111 -30.60 -1.31 -32.55
C ARG A 111 -29.21 -0.74 -32.49
N PHE A 112 -28.60 -0.63 -31.32
CA PHE A 112 -27.32 0.04 -31.11
C PHE A 112 -26.19 -0.49 -32.01
N LEU A 113 -26.07 -1.80 -32.20
CA LEU A 113 -25.03 -2.37 -33.07
C LEU A 113 -25.17 -1.93 -34.54
N ARG A 114 -26.39 -1.69 -35.02
CA ARG A 114 -26.57 -1.10 -36.37
C ARG A 114 -26.10 0.35 -36.41
N THR A 115 -26.34 1.10 -35.33
CA THR A 115 -25.85 2.46 -35.19
C THR A 115 -24.31 2.48 -35.17
N VAL A 116 -23.70 1.52 -34.46
CA VAL A 116 -22.23 1.34 -34.41
C VAL A 116 -21.68 1.15 -35.82
N GLU A 117 -22.29 0.25 -36.60
CA GLU A 117 -21.88 -0.03 -37.97
C GLU A 117 -22.06 1.19 -38.91
N THR A 118 -23.25 1.80 -38.88
CA THR A 118 -23.57 2.92 -39.81
C THR A 118 -22.80 4.19 -39.50
N LYS A 119 -22.51 4.48 -38.25
CA LYS A 119 -21.76 5.65 -37.79
C LYS A 119 -20.26 5.38 -37.57
N ASN A 120 -19.80 4.13 -37.76
CA ASN A 120 -18.45 3.68 -37.44
C ASN A 120 -17.99 4.06 -36.03
N ILE A 121 -18.86 3.80 -35.03
CA ILE A 121 -18.58 4.12 -33.62
C ILE A 121 -17.53 3.17 -33.09
N GLN A 122 -16.45 3.72 -32.55
CA GLN A 122 -15.42 2.96 -31.87
C GLN A 122 -15.27 3.44 -30.43
N PRO A 123 -15.20 2.52 -29.43
CA PRO A 123 -14.82 2.89 -28.07
C PRO A 123 -13.45 3.54 -28.00
N ASN A 124 -13.27 4.50 -27.09
CA ASN A 124 -11.96 5.15 -26.86
C ASN A 124 -11.04 4.24 -26.05
N ILE A 125 -10.89 3.01 -26.49
CA ILE A 125 -10.01 2.00 -25.91
C ILE A 125 -8.89 1.68 -26.87
N SER A 126 -7.66 1.60 -26.36
CA SER A 126 -6.47 1.26 -27.14
C SER A 126 -5.64 0.22 -26.40
N PHE A 127 -4.59 -0.25 -27.02
CA PHE A 127 -3.59 -1.13 -26.42
C PHE A 127 -2.18 -0.65 -26.77
N TYR A 128 -1.20 -1.08 -25.95
CA TYR A 128 0.20 -0.76 -26.21
C TYR A 128 0.82 -1.81 -27.12
N GLN A 129 1.59 -1.33 -28.07
CA GLN A 129 2.55 -2.11 -28.86
C GLN A 129 3.84 -1.30 -29.02
N ASP A 130 4.94 -1.97 -29.27
CA ASP A 130 6.22 -1.30 -29.44
C ASP A 130 6.32 -0.66 -30.82
N PHE A 131 6.72 0.60 -30.86
CA PHE A 131 6.87 1.39 -32.08
C PHE A 131 8.32 1.84 -32.22
N GLU A 132 9.11 1.14 -33.04
CA GLU A 132 10.54 1.41 -33.22
C GLU A 132 10.85 2.82 -33.74
N PHE A 133 9.89 3.44 -34.44
CA PHE A 133 10.02 4.79 -34.98
C PHE A 133 9.72 5.91 -33.98
N ASP A 134 9.20 5.56 -32.77
CA ASP A 134 8.86 6.52 -31.75
C ASP A 134 9.65 6.23 -30.45
N ASN A 135 10.53 7.14 -30.06
CA ASN A 135 11.40 6.96 -28.90
C ASN A 135 10.66 6.76 -27.58
N LYS A 136 9.46 7.29 -27.42
CA LYS A 136 8.66 7.13 -26.18
C LYS A 136 7.94 5.80 -26.14
N PHE A 137 7.44 5.34 -27.27
CA PHE A 137 6.66 4.11 -27.39
C PHE A 137 7.48 2.91 -27.89
N LYS A 138 8.81 3.02 -27.94
CA LYS A 138 9.70 1.91 -28.32
C LYS A 138 9.60 0.70 -27.39
N ASN A 139 9.32 0.92 -26.10
CA ASN A 139 9.11 -0.12 -25.08
C ASN A 139 7.70 -0.02 -24.47
N ALA A 140 6.71 0.30 -25.28
CA ALA A 140 5.35 0.61 -24.80
C ALA A 140 4.67 -0.60 -24.15
N THR A 141 4.93 -1.81 -24.62
CA THR A 141 4.40 -3.06 -24.02
C THR A 141 4.93 -3.32 -22.62
N ALA A 142 6.15 -2.87 -22.30
CA ALA A 142 6.72 -2.99 -20.97
C ALA A 142 6.29 -1.85 -20.04
N LEU A 143 6.21 -0.62 -20.55
CA LEU A 143 5.99 0.58 -19.76
C LEU A 143 4.50 0.93 -19.58
N GLY A 144 3.68 0.61 -20.56
CA GLY A 144 2.24 0.87 -20.53
C GLY A 144 1.90 2.32 -20.21
N SER A 145 0.89 2.51 -19.39
CA SER A 145 0.37 3.82 -19.00
C SER A 145 1.31 4.66 -18.14
N LEU A 146 2.47 4.12 -17.73
CA LEU A 146 3.49 4.90 -17.02
C LEU A 146 4.21 5.90 -17.93
N ILE A 147 4.14 5.72 -19.24
CA ILE A 147 4.75 6.63 -20.22
C ILE A 147 4.17 8.03 -20.01
N ARG A 148 5.06 9.01 -19.81
CA ARG A 148 4.70 10.43 -19.74
C ARG A 148 4.77 11.04 -21.13
N VAL A 149 3.69 11.72 -21.49
CA VAL A 149 3.54 12.42 -22.78
C VAL A 149 3.29 13.89 -22.52
N ASP A 150 3.96 14.77 -23.24
CA ASP A 150 3.70 16.21 -23.21
C ASP A 150 2.63 16.57 -24.25
N THR A 151 1.76 17.51 -23.89
CA THR A 151 0.74 18.08 -24.80
C THR A 151 1.35 18.80 -26.01
N LEU A 152 2.58 19.32 -25.89
CA LEU A 152 3.33 19.89 -27.03
C LEU A 152 3.74 18.84 -28.04
N GLU A 153 4.12 17.64 -27.57
CA GLU A 153 4.49 16.53 -28.45
C GLU A 153 3.31 16.07 -29.29
N LEU A 154 2.11 16.02 -28.70
CA LEU A 154 0.88 15.69 -29.41
C LEU A 154 0.59 16.66 -30.57
N LYS A 155 0.84 17.97 -30.38
CA LYS A 155 0.62 18.99 -31.43
C LYS A 155 1.58 18.86 -32.60
N ASN A 156 2.76 18.31 -32.37
CA ASN A 156 3.82 18.16 -33.39
C ASN A 156 3.77 16.83 -34.14
N LEU A 157 2.85 15.91 -33.73
CA LEU A 157 2.70 14.63 -34.36
C LEU A 157 1.98 14.78 -35.73
N VAL A 158 2.73 14.65 -36.79
CA VAL A 158 2.21 14.65 -38.17
C VAL A 158 2.05 13.20 -38.64
N VAL A 159 0.83 12.84 -39.02
CA VAL A 159 0.55 11.55 -39.67
C VAL A 159 0.66 11.73 -41.20
N GLU A 160 1.62 11.04 -41.80
CA GLU A 160 1.78 11.02 -43.23
C GLU A 160 0.79 10.03 -43.86
N LYS A 161 -0.35 10.53 -44.33
CA LYS A 161 -1.47 9.73 -44.86
C LYS A 161 -1.09 8.76 -46.01
N ASN A 162 -0.02 9.05 -46.72
CA ASN A 162 0.45 8.24 -47.85
C ASN A 162 1.63 7.31 -47.50
N SER A 163 1.99 7.21 -46.23
CA SER A 163 3.05 6.32 -45.74
C SER A 163 2.54 4.89 -45.58
N LEU A 164 3.39 3.91 -45.82
CA LEU A 164 3.16 2.50 -45.46
C LEU A 164 2.94 2.30 -43.95
N PHE A 165 3.30 3.29 -43.15
CA PHE A 165 3.17 3.30 -41.68
C PHE A 165 2.01 4.17 -41.19
N ALA A 166 1.15 4.69 -42.06
CA ALA A 166 0.07 5.61 -41.69
C ALA A 166 -0.86 5.06 -40.61
N GLU A 167 -1.23 3.78 -40.67
CA GLU A 167 -2.07 3.11 -39.69
C GLU A 167 -1.38 3.05 -38.32
N ARG A 168 -0.11 2.68 -38.26
CA ARG A 168 0.70 2.65 -37.04
C ARG A 168 0.93 4.05 -36.46
N GLN A 169 1.07 5.07 -37.29
CA GLN A 169 1.17 6.46 -36.83
C GLN A 169 -0.14 6.94 -36.22
N GLU A 170 -1.30 6.54 -36.72
CA GLU A 170 -2.60 6.84 -36.11
C GLU A 170 -2.78 6.11 -34.77
N GLU A 171 -2.30 4.87 -34.61
CA GLU A 171 -2.31 4.15 -33.34
C GLU A 171 -1.44 4.85 -32.30
N VAL A 172 -0.22 5.25 -32.64
CA VAL A 172 0.64 6.05 -31.73
C VAL A 172 -0.03 7.35 -31.35
N LYS A 173 -0.63 8.05 -32.30
CA LYS A 173 -1.36 9.30 -32.06
C LYS A 173 -2.51 9.13 -31.09
N LYS A 174 -3.27 8.03 -31.16
CA LYS A 174 -4.31 7.69 -30.16
C LYS A 174 -3.71 7.53 -28.76
N LEU A 175 -2.55 6.86 -28.63
CA LEU A 175 -1.86 6.72 -27.36
C LEU A 175 -1.39 8.08 -26.80
N TYR A 176 -0.82 8.94 -27.66
CA TYR A 176 -0.48 10.32 -27.27
C TYR A 176 -1.71 11.10 -26.79
N GLN A 177 -2.86 10.97 -27.47
CA GLN A 177 -4.11 11.60 -27.07
C GLN A 177 -4.60 11.08 -25.73
N LEU A 178 -4.59 9.75 -25.51
CA LEU A 178 -5.02 9.13 -24.27
C LEU A 178 -4.12 9.51 -23.08
N LEU A 179 -2.81 9.53 -23.25
CA LEU A 179 -1.86 9.83 -22.18
C LEU A 179 -1.55 11.33 -22.00
N GLY A 180 -1.81 12.15 -23.00
CA GLY A 180 -1.55 13.59 -23.00
C GLY A 180 -2.71 14.46 -22.51
N GLN A 181 -3.94 13.93 -22.48
CA GLN A 181 -5.09 14.63 -21.92
C GLN A 181 -5.25 14.39 -20.42
N ARG A 182 -6.11 15.19 -19.78
CA ARG A 182 -6.47 15.06 -18.36
C ARG A 182 -7.92 14.60 -18.25
N TYR A 183 -8.22 13.92 -17.13
CA TYR A 183 -9.51 13.30 -16.88
C TYR A 183 -10.12 13.77 -15.56
N ASP A 184 -11.43 13.82 -15.46
CA ASP A 184 -12.12 14.20 -14.22
C ASP A 184 -12.09 13.05 -13.21
N VAL A 185 -12.10 11.82 -13.73
CA VAL A 185 -12.06 10.59 -12.93
C VAL A 185 -11.06 9.62 -13.55
N VAL A 186 -10.12 9.12 -12.74
CA VAL A 186 -9.17 8.06 -13.15
C VAL A 186 -9.30 6.91 -12.16
N VAL A 187 -9.68 5.73 -12.63
CA VAL A 187 -9.86 4.57 -11.74
C VAL A 187 -9.11 3.37 -12.29
N THR A 188 -8.44 2.61 -11.42
CA THR A 188 -7.69 1.44 -11.86
C THR A 188 -7.51 0.40 -10.75
N ASN A 189 -7.38 -0.85 -11.16
CA ASN A 189 -6.78 -1.93 -10.40
C ASN A 189 -5.41 -2.24 -11.05
N PRO A 190 -4.32 -1.59 -10.60
CA PRO A 190 -3.03 -1.69 -11.25
C PRO A 190 -2.34 -3.03 -10.95
N PRO A 191 -1.33 -3.45 -11.72
CA PRO A 191 -0.58 -4.67 -11.44
C PRO A 191 0.24 -4.56 -10.13
N TYR A 192 0.28 -5.66 -9.34
CA TYR A 192 1.02 -5.76 -8.07
C TYR A 192 2.36 -6.45 -8.31
N ILE A 193 3.38 -5.67 -8.70
CA ILE A 193 4.72 -6.17 -9.04
C ILE A 193 5.75 -5.43 -8.21
N SER A 194 6.42 -6.15 -7.29
CA SER A 194 7.51 -5.59 -6.49
C SER A 194 8.75 -5.32 -7.34
N SER A 195 9.60 -4.37 -6.92
CA SER A 195 10.84 -4.01 -7.62
C SER A 195 11.79 -5.18 -7.90
N SER A 196 11.76 -6.22 -7.06
CA SER A 196 12.54 -7.45 -7.25
C SER A 196 12.04 -8.31 -8.43
N ARG A 197 10.81 -8.09 -8.88
CA ARG A 197 10.18 -8.81 -10.02
C ARG A 197 10.02 -7.93 -11.25
N MET A 198 10.33 -6.64 -11.18
CA MET A 198 10.40 -5.77 -12.36
C MET A 198 11.67 -6.07 -13.14
N GLU A 199 11.55 -6.18 -14.44
CA GLU A 199 12.66 -6.54 -15.32
C GLU A 199 12.94 -5.44 -16.35
N GLY A 200 14.18 -5.42 -16.86
CA GLY A 200 14.62 -4.67 -18.02
C GLY A 200 14.27 -3.18 -17.99
N SER A 201 13.65 -2.73 -19.07
CA SER A 201 13.30 -1.33 -19.32
C SER A 201 12.28 -0.78 -18.32
N LEU A 202 11.35 -1.60 -17.84
CA LEU A 202 10.36 -1.19 -16.83
C LEU A 202 11.04 -0.75 -15.53
N LYS A 203 11.96 -1.56 -15.00
CA LYS A 203 12.68 -1.25 -13.76
C LYS A 203 13.48 0.03 -13.89
N GLN A 204 14.25 0.16 -14.96
CA GLN A 204 15.06 1.35 -15.23
C GLN A 204 14.19 2.61 -15.34
N TYR A 205 13.07 2.51 -16.05
CA TYR A 205 12.14 3.62 -16.22
C TYR A 205 11.51 4.05 -14.89
N VAL A 206 11.04 3.09 -14.09
CA VAL A 206 10.42 3.37 -12.78
C VAL A 206 11.43 3.98 -11.81
N GLU A 207 12.66 3.47 -11.75
CA GLU A 207 13.72 4.01 -10.89
C GLU A 207 14.11 5.44 -11.27
N ALA A 208 14.14 5.76 -12.57
CA ALA A 208 14.48 7.09 -13.07
C ALA A 208 13.33 8.11 -12.96
N THR A 209 12.09 7.67 -13.22
CA THR A 209 10.94 8.57 -13.39
C THR A 209 10.09 8.70 -12.13
N TYR A 210 10.05 7.66 -11.28
CA TYR A 210 9.21 7.55 -10.08
C TYR A 210 10.01 7.05 -8.86
N PRO A 211 11.12 7.70 -8.48
CA PRO A 211 12.02 7.21 -7.42
C PRO A 211 11.30 7.04 -6.06
N GLU A 212 10.24 7.81 -5.80
CA GLU A 212 9.47 7.78 -4.55
C GLU A 212 8.62 6.50 -4.40
N THR A 213 8.35 5.82 -5.51
CA THR A 213 7.45 4.64 -5.55
C THR A 213 8.07 3.42 -6.19
N LYS A 214 9.37 3.46 -6.47
CA LYS A 214 10.12 2.41 -7.18
C LYS A 214 10.08 1.01 -6.54
N SER A 215 9.63 0.92 -5.29
CA SER A 215 9.56 -0.35 -4.57
C SER A 215 8.43 -1.27 -5.05
N ASP A 216 7.36 -0.70 -5.64
CA ASP A 216 6.22 -1.48 -6.16
C ASP A 216 5.48 -0.73 -7.27
N LEU A 217 5.05 -1.48 -8.28
CA LEU A 217 4.43 -0.93 -9.48
C LEU A 217 3.06 -0.30 -9.19
N TYR A 218 2.24 -0.91 -8.32
CA TYR A 218 0.95 -0.31 -7.95
C TYR A 218 1.10 1.07 -7.31
N ALA A 219 2.16 1.26 -6.52
CA ALA A 219 2.46 2.55 -5.89
C ALA A 219 2.84 3.61 -6.95
N THR A 220 3.56 3.21 -7.99
CA THR A 220 3.88 4.05 -9.14
C THR A 220 2.61 4.48 -9.88
N PHE A 221 1.66 3.55 -10.07
CA PHE A 221 0.37 3.86 -10.68
C PHE A 221 -0.48 4.82 -9.85
N ILE A 222 -0.36 4.84 -8.51
CA ILE A 222 -1.04 5.86 -7.69
C ILE A 222 -0.58 7.27 -8.10
N LEU A 223 0.73 7.51 -8.22
CA LEU A 223 1.26 8.81 -8.67
C LEU A 223 0.87 9.10 -10.13
N ARG A 224 1.00 8.11 -11.01
CA ARG A 224 0.68 8.30 -12.42
C ARG A 224 -0.78 8.68 -12.65
N CYS A 225 -1.71 8.05 -11.96
CA CYS A 225 -3.14 8.39 -12.06
C CYS A 225 -3.42 9.82 -11.57
N LEU A 226 -2.73 10.27 -10.52
CA LEU A 226 -2.83 11.67 -10.06
C LEU A 226 -2.31 12.66 -11.12
N GLU A 227 -1.25 12.29 -11.87
CA GLU A 227 -0.75 13.08 -12.99
C GLU A 227 -1.75 13.15 -14.15
N LEU A 228 -2.49 12.07 -14.42
CA LEU A 228 -3.50 11.99 -15.47
C LEU A 228 -4.83 12.64 -15.07
N CYS A 229 -5.03 12.91 -13.80
CA CYS A 229 -6.25 13.48 -13.27
C CYS A 229 -6.23 15.02 -13.31
N ASN A 230 -7.35 15.64 -13.63
CA ASN A 230 -7.54 17.08 -13.55
C ASN A 230 -7.29 17.58 -12.11
N GLU A 231 -6.87 18.84 -11.95
CA GLU A 231 -6.88 19.47 -10.63
C GLU A 231 -8.29 19.38 -10.03
N ASN A 232 -8.36 19.03 -8.76
CA ASN A 232 -9.63 18.79 -8.06
C ASN A 232 -10.46 17.58 -8.59
N GLY A 233 -9.95 16.80 -9.57
CA GLY A 233 -10.54 15.54 -10.00
C GLY A 233 -10.44 14.44 -8.94
N LEU A 234 -10.99 13.28 -9.22
CA LEU A 234 -10.96 12.12 -8.32
C LEU A 234 -10.25 10.94 -8.97
N THR A 235 -9.37 10.31 -8.20
CA THR A 235 -8.78 9.03 -8.57
C THR A 235 -9.30 7.92 -7.67
N GLY A 236 -9.46 6.71 -8.21
CA GLY A 236 -9.93 5.54 -7.48
C GLY A 236 -9.02 4.34 -7.70
N TYR A 237 -8.78 3.58 -6.65
CA TYR A 237 -7.83 2.48 -6.67
C TYR A 237 -8.33 1.26 -5.93
N MET A 238 -7.88 0.10 -6.40
CA MET A 238 -7.85 -1.14 -5.64
C MET A 238 -6.40 -1.62 -5.59
N THR A 239 -5.77 -1.64 -4.41
CA THR A 239 -4.35 -1.98 -4.26
C THR A 239 -4.09 -2.74 -2.97
N PRO A 240 -2.91 -3.39 -2.83
CA PRO A 240 -2.43 -3.80 -1.51
C PRO A 240 -2.41 -2.61 -0.56
N PHE A 241 -2.79 -2.81 0.72
CA PHE A 241 -2.83 -1.71 1.69
C PHE A 241 -1.45 -1.38 2.30
N ASN A 242 -0.40 -2.07 1.87
CA ASN A 242 0.97 -1.91 2.38
C ASN A 242 1.50 -0.47 2.24
N TRP A 243 1.03 0.29 1.24
CA TRP A 243 1.42 1.68 1.08
C TRP A 243 1.06 2.55 2.29
N MET A 244 0.08 2.14 3.08
CA MET A 244 -0.36 2.88 4.27
C MET A 244 0.70 2.95 5.38
N PHE A 245 1.70 2.04 5.41
CA PHE A 245 2.64 1.95 6.52
C PHE A 245 4.09 1.53 6.16
N LEU A 246 4.34 0.86 5.02
CA LEU A 246 5.70 0.44 4.68
C LEU A 246 6.65 1.62 4.56
N SER A 247 7.85 1.50 5.14
CA SER A 247 8.88 2.56 5.12
C SER A 247 9.36 2.89 3.71
N THR A 248 9.39 1.90 2.80
CA THR A 248 9.77 2.10 1.40
C THR A 248 8.78 2.97 0.61
N LEU A 249 7.57 3.19 1.14
CA LEU A 249 6.52 4.02 0.54
C LEU A 249 6.18 5.26 1.40
N GLU A 250 7.08 5.66 2.29
CA GLU A 250 6.91 6.85 3.12
C GLU A 250 6.79 8.13 2.29
N GLU A 251 7.61 8.26 1.24
CA GLU A 251 7.57 9.43 0.36
C GLU A 251 6.24 9.53 -0.42
N LEU A 252 5.68 8.41 -0.87
CA LEU A 252 4.34 8.38 -1.44
C LEU A 252 3.29 8.93 -0.45
N ARG A 253 3.33 8.48 0.82
CA ARG A 253 2.41 8.98 1.86
C ARG A 253 2.57 10.47 2.09
N LYS A 254 3.80 10.99 2.14
CA LYS A 254 4.07 12.43 2.27
C LYS A 254 3.49 13.23 1.10
N ILE A 255 3.64 12.72 -0.13
CA ILE A 255 3.06 13.35 -1.32
C ILE A 255 1.53 13.39 -1.20
N ILE A 256 0.90 12.25 -0.88
CA ILE A 256 -0.56 12.15 -0.75
C ILE A 256 -1.06 13.12 0.34
N ILE A 257 -0.49 13.08 1.53
CA ILE A 257 -0.94 13.89 2.67
C ILE A 257 -0.78 15.39 2.40
N LYS A 258 0.31 15.80 1.73
CA LYS A 258 0.59 17.23 1.49
C LYS A 258 -0.13 17.81 0.30
N LYS A 259 -0.26 17.06 -0.79
CA LYS A 259 -0.75 17.60 -2.07
C LYS A 259 -2.16 17.15 -2.43
N HIS A 260 -2.64 16.06 -1.85
CA HIS A 260 -3.91 15.43 -2.20
C HIS A 260 -4.75 15.18 -0.95
N LEU A 261 -6.00 14.78 -1.10
CA LEU A 261 -6.87 14.41 0.00
C LEU A 261 -7.31 12.96 -0.15
N ILE A 262 -7.11 12.16 0.90
CA ILE A 262 -7.72 10.84 1.01
C ILE A 262 -9.22 11.07 1.26
N ASN A 263 -10.01 10.89 0.21
CA ASN A 263 -11.45 11.15 0.26
C ASN A 263 -12.18 10.03 1.02
N ASN A 264 -11.98 8.78 0.60
CA ASN A 264 -12.42 7.60 1.35
C ASN A 264 -11.45 6.43 1.18
N LEU A 265 -11.49 5.50 2.14
CA LEU A 265 -10.71 4.28 2.10
C LEU A 265 -11.48 3.15 2.79
N ILE A 266 -11.56 1.98 2.14
CA ILE A 266 -12.12 0.75 2.70
C ILE A 266 -10.99 -0.28 2.77
N GLN A 267 -10.63 -0.66 3.99
CA GLN A 267 -9.63 -1.70 4.24
C GLN A 267 -10.34 -3.04 4.39
N LEU A 268 -10.11 -3.96 3.45
CA LEU A 268 -10.70 -5.29 3.45
C LEU A 268 -9.96 -6.24 4.40
N HIS A 269 -10.64 -7.31 4.81
CA HIS A 269 -10.00 -8.43 5.50
C HIS A 269 -9.06 -9.19 4.52
N ASN A 270 -8.02 -9.84 5.05
CA ASN A 270 -7.06 -10.60 4.24
C ASN A 270 -7.68 -11.79 3.47
N SER A 271 -8.81 -12.32 3.95
CA SER A 271 -9.63 -13.32 3.28
C SER A 271 -10.86 -12.72 2.58
N GLY A 272 -10.80 -11.45 2.20
CA GLY A 272 -11.92 -10.71 1.57
C GLY A 272 -12.28 -11.17 0.16
N PHE A 273 -11.47 -12.04 -0.46
CA PHE A 273 -11.69 -12.62 -1.78
C PHE A 273 -11.66 -14.14 -1.72
N ASP A 274 -12.50 -14.80 -2.50
CA ASP A 274 -12.47 -16.25 -2.64
C ASP A 274 -11.17 -16.73 -3.27
N GLY A 275 -10.53 -17.70 -2.62
CA GLY A 275 -9.31 -18.33 -3.12
C GLY A 275 -8.03 -17.48 -3.05
N ALA A 276 -8.09 -16.27 -2.48
CA ALA A 276 -6.92 -15.42 -2.35
C ALA A 276 -6.76 -14.85 -0.93
N THR A 277 -5.54 -14.96 -0.38
CA THR A 277 -5.17 -14.30 0.88
C THR A 277 -4.34 -13.06 0.52
N VAL A 278 -5.01 -11.93 0.31
CA VAL A 278 -4.37 -10.68 -0.10
C VAL A 278 -4.85 -9.53 0.77
N PHE A 279 -3.91 -8.76 1.28
CA PHE A 279 -4.19 -7.55 2.06
C PHE A 279 -4.52 -6.38 1.12
N ILE A 280 -5.80 -6.15 0.83
CA ILE A 280 -6.30 -5.17 -0.14
C ILE A 280 -7.03 -4.01 0.55
N CYS A 281 -6.92 -2.83 -0.02
CA CYS A 281 -7.81 -1.71 0.23
C CYS A 281 -8.32 -1.11 -1.08
N THR A 282 -9.52 -0.52 -1.03
CA THR A 282 -10.01 0.38 -2.07
C THR A 282 -10.05 1.79 -1.51
N PHE A 283 -9.65 2.76 -2.31
CA PHE A 283 -9.65 4.15 -1.84
C PHE A 283 -9.77 5.13 -3.01
N THR A 284 -10.20 6.33 -2.67
CA THR A 284 -10.24 7.44 -3.62
C THR A 284 -9.43 8.62 -3.09
N LEU A 285 -8.70 9.28 -3.99
CA LEU A 285 -7.98 10.50 -3.70
C LEU A 285 -8.60 11.66 -4.50
N ARG A 286 -8.71 12.81 -3.86
CA ARG A 286 -8.92 14.06 -4.57
C ARG A 286 -7.57 14.64 -5.00
N ASN A 287 -7.45 15.02 -6.25
CA ASN A 287 -6.22 15.62 -6.80
C ASN A 287 -6.10 17.11 -6.39
N LYS A 288 -6.30 17.36 -5.12
CA LYS A 288 -6.11 18.65 -4.44
C LYS A 288 -6.19 18.43 -2.94
N ASN A 289 -5.32 19.04 -2.17
CA ASN A 289 -5.47 19.08 -0.73
C ASN A 289 -6.54 20.12 -0.33
N ILE A 290 -7.33 19.80 0.69
CA ILE A 290 -8.30 20.69 1.32
C ILE A 290 -7.93 20.75 2.79
N ASN A 291 -7.55 21.93 3.26
CA ASN A 291 -7.13 22.15 4.64
C ASN A 291 -8.24 21.71 5.60
N ASP A 292 -7.84 21.00 6.66
CA ASP A 292 -8.72 20.48 7.71
C ASP A 292 -9.84 19.54 7.26
N ALA A 293 -9.87 19.14 5.99
CA ALA A 293 -10.83 18.17 5.52
C ALA A 293 -10.63 16.80 6.17
N LYS A 294 -11.75 16.13 6.47
CA LYS A 294 -11.75 14.78 7.03
C LYS A 294 -12.11 13.77 5.94
N GLY A 295 -11.26 12.76 5.78
CA GLY A 295 -11.59 11.59 4.97
C GLY A 295 -12.51 10.63 5.72
N SER A 296 -13.19 9.76 4.97
CA SER A 296 -14.05 8.69 5.48
C SER A 296 -13.37 7.32 5.33
N TYR A 297 -13.34 6.53 6.39
CA TYR A 297 -12.61 5.25 6.41
C TYR A 297 -13.49 4.15 6.96
N ILE A 298 -13.44 2.96 6.30
CA ILE A 298 -14.14 1.76 6.76
C ILE A 298 -13.11 0.66 6.97
N ARG A 299 -13.07 0.07 8.17
CA ARG A 299 -12.12 -0.97 8.54
C ARG A 299 -12.81 -2.31 8.69
N LEU A 300 -12.59 -3.21 7.75
CA LEU A 300 -13.19 -4.54 7.74
C LEU A 300 -12.23 -5.65 8.19
N SER A 301 -11.08 -5.29 8.77
CA SER A 301 -10.04 -6.25 9.20
C SER A 301 -10.52 -7.30 10.21
N ASP A 302 -11.62 -7.06 10.91
CA ASP A 302 -12.17 -7.94 11.93
C ASP A 302 -13.32 -8.84 11.38
N PHE A 303 -13.69 -8.69 10.11
CA PHE A 303 -14.79 -9.41 9.47
C PHE A 303 -14.26 -10.43 8.44
N ASN A 304 -14.05 -11.65 8.89
CA ASN A 304 -13.50 -12.74 8.09
C ASN A 304 -14.44 -13.15 6.96
N GLY A 305 -13.87 -13.47 5.80
CA GLY A 305 -14.54 -14.04 4.62
C GLY A 305 -15.13 -13.02 3.65
N PRO A 306 -15.21 -13.37 2.36
CA PRO A 306 -15.69 -12.49 1.30
C PRO A 306 -17.16 -12.09 1.48
N GLN A 307 -17.98 -12.99 2.04
CA GLN A 307 -19.41 -12.77 2.28
C GLN A 307 -19.71 -11.62 3.25
N ASN A 308 -18.74 -11.23 4.09
CA ASN A 308 -18.91 -10.15 5.06
C ASN A 308 -18.49 -8.78 4.53
N GLN A 309 -17.68 -8.71 3.46
CA GLN A 309 -17.07 -7.43 3.04
C GLN A 309 -18.13 -6.44 2.53
N ALA A 310 -18.95 -6.84 1.58
CA ALA A 310 -19.99 -5.97 1.04
C ALA A 310 -21.09 -5.61 2.07
N PRO A 311 -21.72 -6.57 2.81
CA PRO A 311 -22.73 -6.23 3.81
C PRO A 311 -22.21 -5.31 4.92
N LYS A 312 -21.00 -5.54 5.42
CA LYS A 312 -20.40 -4.70 6.47
C LYS A 312 -19.99 -3.31 5.96
N THR A 313 -19.62 -3.20 4.69
CA THR A 313 -19.43 -1.90 4.05
C THR A 313 -20.74 -1.11 4.00
N LEU A 314 -21.84 -1.74 3.53
CA LEU A 314 -23.14 -1.11 3.44
C LEU A 314 -23.71 -0.72 4.82
N GLU A 315 -23.50 -1.57 5.82
CA GLU A 315 -23.87 -1.25 7.20
C GLU A 315 -23.12 0.02 7.70
N ALA A 316 -21.82 0.11 7.43
CA ALA A 316 -21.01 1.27 7.81
C ALA A 316 -21.42 2.56 7.07
N ILE A 317 -21.81 2.46 5.79
CA ILE A 317 -22.32 3.60 5.01
C ILE A 317 -23.62 4.13 5.60
N LYS A 318 -24.54 3.22 5.98
CA LYS A 318 -25.84 3.56 6.57
C LYS A 318 -25.74 4.04 8.02
N ASN A 319 -24.85 3.44 8.81
CA ASN A 319 -24.67 3.72 10.23
C ASN A 319 -23.20 4.05 10.53
N LYS A 320 -22.85 5.32 10.52
CA LYS A 320 -21.49 5.80 10.84
C LYS A 320 -21.03 5.51 12.27
N ASN A 321 -21.94 5.13 13.17
CA ASN A 321 -21.65 4.77 14.55
C ASN A 321 -21.50 3.25 14.77
N CYS A 322 -21.32 2.47 13.72
CA CYS A 322 -21.20 1.00 13.77
C CYS A 322 -19.94 0.50 14.51
N GLY A 323 -18.94 1.35 14.74
CA GLY A 323 -17.68 1.00 15.42
C GLY A 323 -16.51 0.70 14.47
N TRP A 324 -16.74 0.52 13.17
CA TRP A 324 -15.71 0.31 12.15
C TRP A 324 -15.75 1.33 11.00
N PHE A 325 -16.56 2.39 11.14
CA PHE A 325 -16.52 3.60 10.33
C PHE A 325 -15.75 4.68 11.10
N TYR A 326 -14.80 5.34 10.44
CA TYR A 326 -13.96 6.38 11.02
C TYR A 326 -13.96 7.62 10.15
N THR A 327 -13.76 8.78 10.77
CA THR A 327 -13.42 10.02 10.08
C THR A 327 -12.12 10.56 10.67
N SER A 328 -11.18 10.95 9.83
CA SER A 328 -9.87 11.45 10.29
C SER A 328 -9.38 12.57 9.38
N ASN A 329 -8.75 13.59 9.99
CA ASN A 329 -7.97 14.58 9.27
C ASN A 329 -6.60 13.99 8.95
N GLN A 330 -6.20 14.01 7.68
CA GLN A 330 -4.94 13.40 7.24
C GLN A 330 -3.69 14.09 7.81
N GLY A 331 -3.74 15.37 8.21
CA GLY A 331 -2.65 16.05 8.91
C GLY A 331 -2.29 15.39 10.24
N SER A 332 -3.19 14.59 10.83
CA SER A 332 -2.88 13.80 12.03
C SER A 332 -1.87 12.68 11.77
N PHE A 333 -1.77 12.19 10.54
CA PHE A 333 -0.84 11.12 10.16
C PHE A 333 0.62 11.63 10.14
N GLU A 334 0.84 12.92 9.88
CA GLU A 334 2.18 13.54 9.92
C GLU A 334 2.77 13.56 11.33
N LYS A 335 1.94 13.48 12.37
CA LYS A 335 2.37 13.47 13.77
C LYS A 335 2.97 12.13 14.21
N ILE A 336 2.87 11.11 13.38
CA ILE A 336 3.40 9.76 13.65
C ILE A 336 4.61 9.52 12.73
N SER A 337 5.74 9.11 13.29
CA SER A 337 6.97 8.86 12.53
C SER A 337 6.74 7.85 11.39
N GLY A 338 7.11 8.24 10.15
CA GLY A 338 6.86 7.47 8.94
C GLY A 338 5.48 7.67 8.33
N ASN A 339 4.68 8.59 8.87
CA ASN A 339 3.38 9.02 8.36
C ASN A 339 2.41 7.87 8.01
N PRO A 340 2.24 6.84 8.88
CA PRO A 340 1.32 5.75 8.60
C PRO A 340 -0.12 6.27 8.53
N ILE A 341 -0.93 5.72 7.63
CA ILE A 341 -2.34 6.08 7.49
C ILE A 341 -3.15 5.37 8.59
N GLY A 342 -2.92 5.77 9.82
CA GLY A 342 -3.52 5.20 11.03
C GLY A 342 -4.85 5.86 11.42
N TYR A 343 -5.82 5.89 10.53
CA TYR A 343 -7.09 6.60 10.66
C TYR A 343 -7.95 6.18 11.86
N TRP A 344 -7.66 5.03 12.48
CA TRP A 344 -8.31 4.53 13.71
C TRP A 344 -7.59 4.96 14.99
N ALA A 345 -6.47 5.69 14.87
CA ALA A 345 -5.72 6.17 16.02
C ALA A 345 -6.53 7.21 16.80
N THR A 346 -6.58 7.05 18.11
CA THR A 346 -7.21 8.04 18.98
C THR A 346 -6.29 9.27 19.15
N GLU A 347 -6.89 10.44 19.43
CA GLU A 347 -6.12 11.68 19.70
C GLU A 347 -5.06 11.49 20.78
N LYS A 348 -5.35 10.71 21.83
CA LYS A 348 -4.40 10.42 22.90
C LYS A 348 -3.15 9.69 22.39
N ILE A 349 -3.33 8.74 21.46
CA ILE A 349 -2.21 7.99 20.87
C ILE A 349 -1.43 8.90 19.92
N ILE A 350 -2.10 9.69 19.09
CA ILE A 350 -1.44 10.66 18.20
C ILE A 350 -0.60 11.65 19.02
N LYS A 351 -1.16 12.17 20.12
CA LYS A 351 -0.47 13.06 21.06
C LYS A 351 0.75 12.37 21.70
N MET A 352 0.63 11.10 22.05
CA MET A 352 1.76 10.31 22.56
C MET A 352 2.92 10.28 21.56
N PHE A 353 2.65 10.10 20.27
CA PHE A 353 3.70 10.12 19.22
C PHE A 353 4.31 11.51 19.03
N SER A 354 3.51 12.57 19.05
CA SER A 354 3.98 13.93 18.77
C SER A 354 4.74 14.59 19.92
N GLU A 355 4.46 14.22 21.16
CA GLU A 355 5.02 14.86 22.36
C GLU A 355 6.20 14.10 22.97
N ASN A 356 6.46 12.88 22.54
CA ASN A 356 7.49 12.02 23.12
C ASN A 356 8.56 11.62 22.10
N LYS A 357 9.76 11.32 22.60
CA LYS A 357 10.85 10.83 21.76
C LYS A 357 10.69 9.34 21.47
N SER A 358 11.09 8.93 20.26
CA SER A 358 11.08 7.54 19.84
C SER A 358 12.14 6.69 20.57
N LEU A 359 11.92 5.40 20.64
CA LEU A 359 12.75 4.42 21.33
C LEU A 359 14.19 4.42 20.78
N GLU A 360 14.39 4.65 19.50
CA GLU A 360 15.71 4.76 18.86
C GLU A 360 16.61 5.86 19.45
N ASN A 361 16.02 6.87 20.09
CA ASN A 361 16.79 7.93 20.75
C ASN A 361 17.34 7.52 22.13
N PHE A 362 16.93 6.38 22.65
CA PHE A 362 17.28 5.93 23.99
C PHE A 362 17.97 4.57 24.00
N ALA A 363 17.60 3.66 23.10
CA ALA A 363 18.07 2.29 23.07
C ALA A 363 18.61 1.92 21.71
N SER A 364 19.53 0.96 21.67
CA SER A 364 20.05 0.40 20.44
C SER A 364 19.28 -0.83 20.05
N LEU A 365 18.57 -0.79 18.92
CA LEU A 365 17.89 -1.96 18.37
C LEU A 365 18.75 -2.56 17.23
N ALA A 366 18.87 -3.88 17.21
CA ALA A 366 19.71 -4.56 16.25
C ALA A 366 19.04 -5.82 15.70
N LYS A 367 19.22 -6.05 14.40
CA LYS A 367 18.92 -7.32 13.75
C LYS A 367 20.10 -8.25 13.92
N GLY A 368 19.84 -9.48 14.34
CA GLY A 368 20.88 -10.47 14.58
C GLY A 368 21.45 -11.09 13.31
N MET A 369 22.26 -12.13 13.51
CA MET A 369 22.89 -12.89 12.45
C MET A 369 21.92 -13.83 11.74
N ASP A 370 22.32 -14.24 10.54
CA ASP A 370 21.75 -15.37 9.83
C ASP A 370 22.83 -16.45 9.71
N SER A 371 22.55 -17.67 10.18
CA SER A 371 23.51 -18.79 10.16
C SER A 371 23.75 -19.33 8.75
N GLY A 372 22.89 -19.00 7.79
CA GLY A 372 22.91 -19.52 6.43
C GLY A 372 22.48 -21.01 6.32
N LYS A 373 22.66 -21.83 7.36
CA LYS A 373 22.22 -23.21 7.42
C LYS A 373 22.01 -23.67 8.86
N ASN A 374 20.76 -23.58 9.32
CA ASN A 374 20.39 -23.86 10.71
C ASN A 374 20.78 -25.30 11.14
N ASP A 375 20.49 -26.31 10.32
CA ASP A 375 20.73 -27.71 10.64
C ASP A 375 22.24 -28.05 10.86
N LEU A 376 23.12 -27.21 10.33
CA LEU A 376 24.55 -27.37 10.52
C LEU A 376 25.04 -26.77 11.83
N PHE A 377 24.54 -25.58 12.18
CA PHE A 377 25.09 -24.74 13.23
C PHE A 377 24.25 -24.66 14.50
N ILE A 378 22.93 -24.97 14.44
CA ILE A 378 22.00 -24.78 15.55
C ILE A 378 21.50 -26.13 16.05
N ARG A 379 21.31 -26.26 17.37
CA ARG A 379 20.72 -27.40 18.06
C ARG A 379 19.74 -26.93 19.12
N LEU A 380 18.88 -27.83 19.57
CA LEU A 380 18.16 -27.62 20.82
C LEU A 380 19.14 -27.87 21.98
N TRP A 381 18.99 -27.10 23.05
CA TRP A 381 19.94 -27.12 24.16
C TRP A 381 20.14 -28.53 24.77
N TYR A 382 19.10 -29.34 24.77
CA TYR A 382 19.13 -30.72 25.32
C TYR A 382 19.73 -31.75 24.37
N GLU A 383 20.02 -31.41 23.11
CA GLU A 383 20.75 -32.23 22.15
C GLU A 383 22.27 -32.11 22.32
N CYS A 384 22.71 -31.19 23.17
CA CYS A 384 24.13 -30.87 23.33
C CYS A 384 24.66 -31.34 24.69
N GLU A 385 25.92 -31.78 24.70
CA GLU A 385 26.62 -32.19 25.91
C GLU A 385 26.88 -30.98 26.83
N SER A 386 26.52 -31.08 28.09
CA SER A 386 26.61 -29.98 29.05
C SER A 386 28.05 -29.48 29.28
N HIS A 387 29.04 -30.35 29.19
CA HIS A 387 30.46 -29.99 29.37
C HIS A 387 31.05 -29.21 28.19
N ASN A 388 30.38 -29.22 27.04
CA ASN A 388 30.72 -28.42 25.85
C ASN A 388 29.83 -27.19 25.65
N SER A 389 29.02 -26.86 26.65
CA SER A 389 28.02 -25.80 26.57
C SER A 389 28.26 -24.72 27.62
N ASN A 390 28.21 -23.45 27.21
CA ASN A 390 28.36 -22.33 28.12
C ASN A 390 27.16 -21.36 27.98
N TYR A 391 26.36 -21.29 29.04
CA TYR A 391 25.14 -20.48 29.08
C TYR A 391 25.35 -19.10 29.73
N LYS A 392 26.57 -18.79 30.24
CA LYS A 392 26.88 -17.55 31.00
C LYS A 392 28.10 -16.80 30.49
N LEU A 393 28.40 -16.88 29.19
CA LEU A 393 29.53 -16.15 28.60
C LEU A 393 29.40 -14.65 28.84
N ASP A 394 30.49 -14.04 29.28
CA ASP A 394 30.68 -12.61 29.20
C ASP A 394 31.66 -12.24 28.05
N ASN A 395 31.80 -10.95 27.74
CA ASN A 395 32.63 -10.47 26.62
C ASN A 395 34.14 -10.66 26.81
N SER A 396 34.61 -11.40 27.82
CA SER A 396 36.02 -11.63 28.01
C SER A 396 36.53 -12.67 27.00
N SER A 397 37.43 -12.27 26.14
CA SER A 397 38.01 -13.07 25.05
C SER A 397 38.77 -14.33 25.51
N SER A 398 38.91 -14.56 26.80
CA SER A 398 39.59 -15.72 27.36
C SER A 398 38.77 -16.99 27.46
N THR A 399 37.46 -16.91 27.27
CA THR A 399 36.50 -18.03 27.49
C THR A 399 36.04 -18.76 26.23
N PHE A 400 36.40 -18.27 25.02
CA PHE A 400 35.93 -18.86 23.77
C PHE A 400 36.61 -20.17 23.33
N ASN A 401 37.69 -20.56 23.99
CA ASN A 401 38.56 -21.61 23.44
C ASN A 401 38.07 -23.05 23.64
N ASN A 402 37.15 -23.34 24.58
CA ASN A 402 36.72 -24.68 24.87
C ASN A 402 35.23 -24.97 24.69
N ASP A 403 34.36 -23.95 24.77
CA ASP A 403 32.94 -24.18 24.72
C ASP A 403 32.42 -24.10 23.29
N LYS A 404 31.76 -25.16 22.84
CA LYS A 404 31.22 -25.29 21.50
C LYS A 404 29.84 -24.63 21.35
N TRP A 405 28.98 -24.79 22.36
CA TRP A 405 27.57 -24.41 22.28
C TRP A 405 27.25 -23.27 23.22
N ILE A 406 26.66 -22.20 22.67
CA ILE A 406 26.21 -21.02 23.40
C ILE A 406 24.74 -20.71 23.09
N PRO A 407 24.01 -20.00 23.97
CA PRO A 407 22.62 -19.63 23.72
C PRO A 407 22.42 -18.85 22.42
N TYR A 408 21.40 -19.25 21.67
CA TYR A 408 21.00 -18.60 20.41
C TYR A 408 19.55 -18.14 20.47
N ARG A 409 19.35 -16.83 20.45
CA ARG A 409 18.04 -16.19 20.59
C ARG A 409 17.36 -16.09 19.23
N LYS A 410 16.59 -17.14 18.88
CA LYS A 410 16.01 -17.31 17.54
C LYS A 410 14.61 -16.73 17.34
N GLY A 411 13.95 -16.26 18.37
CA GLY A 411 12.52 -15.99 18.35
C GLY A 411 11.75 -17.21 18.83
N GLY A 412 10.60 -17.52 18.22
CA GLY A 412 9.74 -18.63 18.60
C GLY A 412 8.31 -18.22 18.87
N GLU A 413 7.56 -19.07 19.58
CA GLU A 413 6.17 -18.83 19.94
C GLU A 413 5.95 -17.57 20.80
N PHE A 414 4.72 -17.13 20.89
CA PHE A 414 4.37 -15.99 21.74
C PHE A 414 4.67 -16.28 23.22
N ARG A 415 5.60 -15.52 23.77
CA ARG A 415 5.90 -15.46 25.21
C ARG A 415 6.20 -14.03 25.62
N LYS A 416 5.78 -13.65 26.82
CA LYS A 416 6.12 -12.38 27.45
C LYS A 416 7.08 -12.61 28.62
N TRP A 417 7.87 -11.61 28.89
CA TRP A 417 8.78 -11.50 30.04
C TRP A 417 10.01 -12.39 29.92
N PHE A 418 9.85 -13.71 29.79
CA PHE A 418 10.91 -14.69 29.73
C PHE A 418 10.53 -15.89 28.85
N GLY A 419 11.54 -16.62 28.30
CA GLY A 419 11.35 -17.85 27.54
C GLY A 419 11.95 -17.84 26.14
N ASN A 420 11.70 -18.91 25.36
CA ASN A 420 12.28 -19.18 24.05
C ASN A 420 13.83 -19.32 24.10
N ASN A 421 14.33 -20.00 25.14
CA ASN A 421 15.75 -20.33 25.34
C ASN A 421 16.08 -21.73 24.82
N ASP A 422 15.40 -22.17 23.77
CA ASP A 422 15.45 -23.57 23.31
C ASP A 422 16.67 -23.87 22.45
N TYR A 423 17.31 -22.85 21.87
CA TYR A 423 18.35 -23.02 20.87
C TYR A 423 19.74 -22.64 21.37
N VAL A 424 20.72 -23.41 20.91
CA VAL A 424 22.15 -23.11 21.04
C VAL A 424 22.81 -23.14 19.65
N ILE A 425 23.88 -22.39 19.48
CA ILE A 425 24.66 -22.31 18.25
C ILE A 425 26.10 -22.76 18.48
N ASN A 426 26.70 -23.42 17.48
CA ASN A 426 28.10 -23.77 17.49
C ASN A 426 28.95 -22.48 17.35
N TRP A 427 29.58 -22.07 18.46
CA TRP A 427 30.39 -20.85 18.55
C TRP A 427 31.87 -21.16 18.87
N LYS A 428 32.33 -22.39 18.65
CA LYS A 428 33.71 -22.77 18.88
C LYS A 428 34.66 -21.81 18.12
N ASN A 429 35.78 -21.45 18.74
CA ASN A 429 36.75 -20.51 18.21
C ASN A 429 36.09 -19.17 17.78
N ASN A 430 35.25 -18.60 18.64
CA ASN A 430 34.54 -17.36 18.34
C ASN A 430 33.66 -17.43 17.08
N GLY A 431 33.04 -18.56 16.84
CA GLY A 431 32.13 -18.76 15.71
C GLY A 431 32.80 -18.88 14.34
N GLU A 432 34.07 -19.28 14.30
CA GLU A 432 34.86 -19.39 13.06
C GLU A 432 34.11 -20.13 11.95
N LEU A 433 33.52 -21.28 12.27
CA LEU A 433 32.80 -22.11 11.27
C LEU A 433 31.57 -21.39 10.70
N VAL A 434 30.76 -20.75 11.52
CA VAL A 434 29.58 -20.03 11.05
C VAL A 434 29.94 -18.75 10.32
N LYS A 435 31.02 -18.06 10.75
CA LYS A 435 31.53 -16.84 10.12
C LYS A 435 32.12 -17.09 8.73
N SER A 436 32.76 -18.23 8.54
CA SER A 436 33.37 -18.62 7.26
C SER A 436 32.39 -19.24 6.26
N PHE A 437 31.17 -19.56 6.69
CA PHE A 437 30.17 -20.16 5.80
C PHE A 437 29.61 -19.14 4.81
N SER A 438 29.67 -19.43 3.50
CA SER A 438 29.38 -18.49 2.41
C SER A 438 27.97 -17.88 2.45
N ASN A 439 26.99 -18.62 2.97
CA ASN A 439 25.61 -18.17 3.06
C ASN A 439 25.26 -17.55 4.42
N SER A 440 26.20 -17.51 5.36
CA SER A 440 25.97 -16.85 6.64
C SER A 440 26.10 -15.33 6.51
N ASN A 441 25.37 -14.60 7.36
CA ASN A 441 25.48 -13.14 7.43
C ASN A 441 25.59 -12.71 8.87
N ILE A 442 26.82 -12.42 9.30
CA ILE A 442 27.11 -11.99 10.66
C ILE A 442 26.89 -10.49 10.77
N ARG A 443 26.01 -10.06 11.68
CA ARG A 443 25.60 -8.68 11.87
C ARG A 443 25.68 -8.28 13.33
N ASN A 444 26.02 -7.04 13.57
CA ASN A 444 25.92 -6.41 14.89
C ASN A 444 26.65 -7.17 16.00
N GLU A 445 27.82 -7.75 15.68
CA GLU A 445 28.64 -8.58 16.56
C GLU A 445 29.01 -7.88 17.88
N ARG A 446 29.10 -6.52 17.86
CA ARG A 446 29.36 -5.69 19.04
C ARG A 446 28.33 -5.83 20.16
N PHE A 447 27.14 -6.36 19.86
CA PHE A 447 26.07 -6.58 20.81
C PHE A 447 25.96 -8.03 21.30
N TYR A 448 26.78 -8.94 20.79
CA TYR A 448 26.74 -10.32 21.24
C TYR A 448 27.14 -10.42 22.70
N PHE A 449 26.64 -11.42 23.36
CA PHE A 449 26.85 -11.72 24.79
C PHE A 449 26.27 -10.71 25.80
N GLN A 450 25.71 -9.61 25.33
CA GLN A 450 25.09 -8.63 26.21
C GLN A 450 23.68 -9.05 26.61
N GLN A 451 23.24 -8.59 27.77
CA GLN A 451 21.84 -8.68 28.18
C GLN A 451 20.97 -7.84 27.24
N CYS A 452 19.76 -8.31 26.94
CA CYS A 452 18.89 -7.62 25.99
C CYS A 452 17.42 -7.97 26.15
N LEU A 453 16.58 -7.19 25.48
CA LEU A 453 15.21 -7.61 25.16
C LEU A 453 15.18 -8.15 23.74
N SER A 454 14.43 -9.22 23.51
CA SER A 454 14.22 -9.75 22.17
C SER A 454 12.76 -10.09 21.93
N TRP A 455 12.37 -10.05 20.65
CA TRP A 455 11.02 -10.39 20.20
C TRP A 455 11.06 -11.26 18.95
N THR A 456 9.95 -11.90 18.65
CA THR A 456 9.80 -12.69 17.43
C THR A 456 9.37 -11.79 16.27
N LEU A 457 10.08 -11.86 15.13
CA LEU A 457 9.81 -11.05 13.95
C LEU A 457 8.41 -11.32 13.38
N LEU A 458 8.04 -12.59 13.23
CA LEU A 458 6.74 -13.02 12.73
C LEU A 458 5.97 -13.71 13.84
N SER A 459 4.80 -13.21 14.18
CA SER A 459 3.92 -13.81 15.18
C SER A 459 2.51 -13.89 14.65
N SER A 460 1.93 -15.09 14.71
CA SER A 460 0.52 -15.33 14.33
C SER A 460 -0.49 -14.83 15.37
N SER A 461 -0.01 -14.37 16.55
CA SER A 461 -0.87 -13.95 17.65
C SER A 461 -0.59 -12.50 18.09
N PHE A 462 0.15 -12.31 19.14
CA PHE A 462 0.41 -11.01 19.73
C PHE A 462 1.90 -10.69 19.75
N PHE A 463 2.24 -9.40 19.84
CA PHE A 463 3.60 -8.97 20.12
C PHE A 463 3.99 -9.40 21.54
N GLY A 464 5.11 -10.13 21.63
CA GLY A 464 5.70 -10.57 22.89
C GLY A 464 7.18 -10.23 22.93
N VAL A 465 7.59 -9.54 23.98
CA VAL A 465 8.98 -9.19 24.26
C VAL A 465 9.47 -9.93 25.50
N ARG A 466 10.72 -10.37 25.47
CA ARG A 466 11.35 -11.21 26.49
C ARG A 466 12.71 -10.63 26.88
N TYR A 467 13.01 -10.73 28.16
CA TYR A 467 14.33 -10.43 28.70
C TYR A 467 15.27 -11.63 28.51
N TYR A 468 16.51 -11.35 28.19
CA TYR A 468 17.59 -12.31 28.08
C TYR A 468 18.81 -11.82 28.86
N GLU A 469 19.37 -12.71 29.68
CA GLU A 469 20.61 -12.48 30.40
C GLU A 469 21.82 -12.44 29.44
N LYS A 470 22.98 -12.08 29.96
CA LYS A 470 24.26 -12.15 29.22
C LYS A 470 24.54 -13.57 28.71
N GLY A 471 25.40 -13.72 27.71
CA GLY A 471 25.99 -14.99 27.32
C GLY A 471 25.46 -15.60 26.02
N GLY A 472 24.64 -14.90 25.24
CA GLY A 472 24.12 -15.44 23.98
C GLY A 472 24.29 -14.51 22.78
N VAL A 473 24.16 -15.09 21.59
CA VAL A 473 24.03 -14.37 20.32
C VAL A 473 22.60 -14.41 19.83
N PHE A 474 22.21 -13.58 18.85
CA PHE A 474 20.82 -13.43 18.43
C PHE A 474 20.64 -13.52 16.91
N ASP A 475 19.49 -14.05 16.53
CA ASP A 475 19.05 -14.35 15.16
C ASP A 475 18.43 -13.12 14.49
N ALA A 476 18.39 -13.16 13.17
CA ALA A 476 17.69 -12.17 12.37
C ALA A 476 16.18 -12.12 12.66
N ASN A 477 15.56 -13.26 13.00
CA ASN A 477 14.15 -13.37 13.40
C ASN A 477 13.93 -13.12 14.90
N GLY A 478 15.01 -13.07 15.69
CA GLY A 478 15.03 -12.70 17.11
C GLY A 478 15.72 -11.37 17.31
N SER A 479 15.32 -10.33 16.57
CA SER A 479 15.87 -8.98 16.73
C SER A 479 15.86 -8.55 18.18
N SER A 480 16.87 -7.79 18.60
CA SER A 480 17.10 -7.48 20.02
C SER A 480 17.29 -6.00 20.26
N LEU A 481 16.97 -5.57 21.47
CA LEU A 481 17.13 -4.22 22.00
C LEU A 481 18.11 -4.23 23.16
N PHE A 482 19.02 -3.28 23.14
CA PHE A 482 20.09 -3.11 24.12
C PHE A 482 19.98 -1.74 24.79
N TYR A 483 20.27 -1.70 26.09
CA TYR A 483 20.26 -0.48 26.88
C TYR A 483 21.46 -0.51 27.86
N GLU A 484 21.89 0.67 28.31
CA GLU A 484 23.12 0.85 29.10
C GLU A 484 23.09 0.09 30.45
N ASN A 485 21.92 0.02 31.09
CA ASN A 485 21.77 -0.63 32.37
C ASN A 485 20.50 -1.51 32.43
N GLU A 486 20.48 -2.43 33.38
CA GLU A 486 19.41 -3.41 33.53
C GLU A 486 18.08 -2.76 33.94
N GLU A 487 18.11 -1.76 34.82
CA GLU A 487 16.90 -1.08 35.30
C GLU A 487 16.14 -0.43 34.13
N GLY A 488 16.84 0.30 33.26
CA GLY A 488 16.23 0.88 32.05
C GLY A 488 15.75 -0.18 31.08
N LEU A 489 16.46 -1.30 30.96
CA LEU A 489 16.03 -2.42 30.13
C LEU A 489 14.71 -3.02 30.64
N LEU A 490 14.54 -3.18 31.94
CA LEU A 490 13.31 -3.68 32.57
C LEU A 490 12.14 -2.68 32.44
N GLN A 491 12.41 -1.37 32.52
CA GLN A 491 11.41 -0.33 32.25
C GLN A 491 10.91 -0.40 30.82
N ILE A 492 11.82 -0.56 29.84
CA ILE A 492 11.46 -0.74 28.43
C ILE A 492 10.69 -2.04 28.22
N LEU A 493 11.03 -3.13 28.91
CA LEU A 493 10.29 -4.38 28.88
C LEU A 493 8.84 -4.19 29.32
N GLY A 494 8.62 -3.47 30.43
CA GLY A 494 7.28 -3.12 30.94
C GLY A 494 6.47 -2.30 29.93
N LEU A 495 7.10 -1.27 29.32
CA LEU A 495 6.48 -0.46 28.28
C LEU A 495 6.08 -1.31 27.07
N LEU A 496 7.02 -2.05 26.49
CA LEU A 496 6.79 -2.84 25.28
C LEU A 496 5.77 -3.98 25.50
N SER A 497 5.65 -4.49 26.74
CA SER A 497 4.65 -5.50 27.10
C SER A 497 3.26 -4.91 27.38
N SER A 498 3.11 -3.58 27.37
CA SER A 498 1.86 -2.89 27.66
C SER A 498 0.87 -2.92 26.49
N LYS A 499 -0.43 -2.77 26.81
CA LYS A 499 -1.49 -2.61 25.79
C LYS A 499 -1.31 -1.36 24.93
N ILE A 500 -0.65 -0.32 25.45
CA ILE A 500 -0.40 0.93 24.74
C ILE A 500 0.58 0.68 23.60
N SER A 501 1.69 -0.01 23.87
CA SER A 501 2.68 -0.36 22.85
C SER A 501 2.12 -1.26 21.76
N ILE A 502 1.25 -2.21 22.13
CA ILE A 502 0.55 -3.06 21.14
C ILE A 502 -0.32 -2.22 20.21
N LYS A 503 -1.10 -1.28 20.77
CA LYS A 503 -1.93 -0.36 19.97
C LYS A 503 -1.08 0.56 19.09
N ALA A 504 0.03 1.07 19.61
CA ALA A 504 0.98 1.88 18.84
C ALA A 504 1.60 1.09 17.68
N LEU A 505 2.03 -0.15 17.93
CA LEU A 505 2.54 -1.03 16.87
C LEU A 505 1.50 -1.32 15.79
N GLN A 506 0.25 -1.56 16.14
CA GLN A 506 -0.84 -1.76 15.17
C GLN A 506 -1.06 -0.54 14.25
N ILE A 507 -0.73 0.67 14.72
CA ILE A 507 -0.81 1.88 13.90
C ILE A 507 0.41 2.01 12.99
N ILE A 508 1.61 1.77 13.53
CA ILE A 508 2.86 1.84 12.77
C ILE A 508 2.91 0.74 11.70
N ASN A 509 2.48 -0.46 12.06
CA ASN A 509 2.46 -1.63 11.17
C ASN A 509 1.32 -2.59 11.57
N PRO A 510 0.22 -2.60 10.83
CA PRO A 510 -0.93 -3.46 11.12
C PRO A 510 -0.75 -4.92 10.67
N THR A 511 0.47 -5.32 10.27
CA THR A 511 0.77 -6.70 9.89
C THR A 511 1.27 -7.53 11.07
N LEU A 512 1.49 -8.82 10.83
CA LEU A 512 2.03 -9.76 11.82
C LEU A 512 3.58 -9.72 11.94
N ALA A 513 4.25 -8.85 11.19
CA ALA A 513 5.70 -8.73 11.15
C ALA A 513 6.19 -7.55 11.99
N PHE A 514 6.77 -7.83 13.15
CA PHE A 514 7.31 -6.82 14.06
C PHE A 514 8.78 -6.51 13.75
N GLN A 515 9.01 -5.73 12.72
CA GLN A 515 10.36 -5.35 12.29
C GLN A 515 11.02 -4.36 13.28
N LYS A 516 12.36 -4.38 13.33
CA LYS A 516 13.14 -3.42 14.11
C LYS A 516 12.66 -1.98 13.90
N GLY A 517 12.55 -1.53 12.65
CA GLY A 517 12.12 -0.17 12.31
C GLY A 517 10.69 0.21 12.77
N ASN A 518 9.85 -0.77 13.12
CA ASN A 518 8.55 -0.48 13.74
C ASN A 518 8.71 -0.16 15.23
N LEU A 519 9.59 -0.91 15.91
CA LEU A 519 9.85 -0.70 17.33
C LEU A 519 10.66 0.58 17.57
N ASP A 520 11.58 0.92 16.69
CA ASP A 520 12.35 2.17 16.72
C ASP A 520 11.43 3.39 16.90
N LYS A 521 10.24 3.35 16.30
CA LYS A 521 9.25 4.45 16.27
C LYS A 521 8.33 4.51 17.51
N ILE A 522 8.36 3.52 18.40
CA ILE A 522 7.57 3.56 19.65
C ILE A 522 8.10 4.69 20.52
N THR A 523 7.21 5.50 21.06
CA THR A 523 7.60 6.65 21.89
C THR A 523 7.60 6.35 23.37
N ILE A 524 8.53 6.99 24.11
CA ILE A 524 8.70 6.87 25.55
C ILE A 524 8.45 8.23 26.20
N ASN A 525 7.56 8.28 27.19
CA ASN A 525 7.37 9.49 28.01
C ASN A 525 8.52 9.65 29.02
N LYS A 526 9.20 10.79 29.02
CA LYS A 526 10.29 11.12 29.95
C LYS A 526 9.87 11.25 31.44
N THR A 527 8.57 11.34 31.72
CA THR A 527 8.06 11.47 33.10
C THR A 527 8.11 10.18 33.92
N THR A 528 8.72 9.11 33.42
CA THR A 528 8.87 7.81 34.08
C THR A 528 9.85 7.80 35.27
N ASN A 529 10.37 8.94 35.69
CA ASN A 529 11.02 9.03 37.03
C ASN A 529 10.10 8.69 38.20
N SER A 530 8.78 8.52 37.97
CA SER A 530 7.79 8.11 38.98
C SER A 530 7.49 6.60 39.02
N ILE A 531 7.96 5.82 38.02
CA ILE A 531 7.77 4.35 37.98
C ILE A 531 8.75 3.65 38.93
N ASN A 532 9.81 4.32 39.37
CA ASN A 532 10.80 3.78 40.32
C ASN A 532 10.27 3.47 41.72
N LYS A 533 9.00 3.74 42.04
CA LYS A 533 8.44 3.47 43.36
C LYS A 533 7.51 2.26 43.44
N GLY A 534 7.22 1.60 42.31
CA GLY A 534 6.22 0.52 42.26
C GLY A 534 6.73 -0.88 41.91
N CYS A 535 8.02 -1.05 41.56
CA CYS A 535 8.60 -2.34 41.19
C CYS A 535 9.80 -2.71 42.09
N LYS A 536 9.62 -2.66 43.40
CA LYS A 536 10.49 -3.34 44.36
C LYS A 536 9.72 -4.46 45.03
#